data_20a29a21593387671eba058d0640622b
#
_entry.id   20a29a21593387671eba058d0640622b
#
_cell.length_a   1.000
_cell.length_b   1.000
_cell.length_c   1.000
_cell.angle_alpha   90.00
_cell.angle_beta   90.00
_cell.angle_gamma   90.00
#
_symmetry.space_group_name_H-M   'P 1'
#
loop_
_entity.id
_entity.type
_entity.pdbx_description
1 polymer ?
#
loop_
_entity_poly.entity_id
_entity_poly.type
_entity_poly.pdbx_seq_one_letter_code
_entity_poly.pdbx_strand_id
1 'polypeptide(L)'
;WKDVGTIDSLWDANMDMLSVHSGFNLYDTEWPIYARTPTRPPHFTGPDAVVSHSLVTGGCEVDGTVENSVLFHSVKVEKGASVRYSILMPGAVVREGAAVEYAIVAENAVIGAEAKVGAPPEGEGAPDDWGIAVVAEGIKVGDKAVVPPKAILTRNEKGGAVK
;
A
#
# COMPACT_ATOMS: atom_id res chain seq x y z
N TRP A 1 -7.91 17.38 -13.95
CA TRP A 1 -8.77 16.21 -13.77
C TRP A 1 -8.03 14.95 -14.20
N LYS A 2 -8.08 13.86 -13.41
CA LYS A 2 -7.50 12.56 -13.73
C LYS A 2 -8.57 11.49 -13.50
N ASP A 3 -8.80 10.63 -14.50
CA ASP A 3 -9.69 9.49 -14.39
C ASP A 3 -9.05 8.39 -13.56
N VAL A 4 -9.82 7.78 -12.66
CA VAL A 4 -9.38 6.67 -11.79
C VAL A 4 -10.21 5.40 -12.05
N GLY A 5 -10.72 5.25 -13.26
CA GLY A 5 -11.59 4.14 -13.67
C GLY A 5 -10.89 2.79 -13.82
N THR A 6 -9.57 2.73 -13.74
CA THR A 6 -8.78 1.48 -13.77
C THR A 6 -7.89 1.36 -12.54
N ILE A 7 -7.41 0.14 -12.24
CA ILE A 7 -6.48 -0.12 -11.13
C ILE A 7 -5.22 0.72 -11.30
N ASP A 8 -4.66 0.74 -12.49
CA ASP A 8 -3.41 1.48 -12.78
C ASP A 8 -3.61 2.99 -12.63
N SER A 9 -4.73 3.54 -13.13
CA SER A 9 -5.02 4.97 -13.02
C SER A 9 -5.31 5.39 -11.57
N LEU A 10 -5.92 4.52 -10.76
CA LEU A 10 -6.09 4.75 -9.32
C LEU A 10 -4.73 4.76 -8.61
N TRP A 11 -3.87 3.79 -8.92
CA TRP A 11 -2.52 3.72 -8.35
C TRP A 11 -1.71 4.96 -8.73
N ASP A 12 -1.65 5.30 -10.00
CA ASP A 12 -0.98 6.48 -10.54
C ASP A 12 -1.43 7.79 -9.86
N ALA A 13 -2.76 7.97 -9.72
CA ALA A 13 -3.32 9.17 -9.09
C ALA A 13 -2.89 9.31 -7.61
N ASN A 14 -2.71 8.20 -6.91
CA ASN A 14 -2.18 8.22 -5.54
C ASN A 14 -0.67 8.47 -5.50
N MET A 15 0.09 7.90 -6.42
CA MET A 15 1.53 8.16 -6.52
C MET A 15 1.84 9.61 -6.89
N ASP A 16 1.03 10.24 -7.75
CA ASP A 16 1.14 11.66 -8.07
C ASP A 16 1.08 12.56 -6.82
N MET A 17 0.31 12.17 -5.79
CA MET A 17 0.22 12.94 -4.54
C MET A 17 1.52 12.96 -3.74
N LEU A 18 2.45 12.05 -4.03
CA LEU A 18 3.78 12.05 -3.40
C LEU A 18 4.69 13.12 -4.02
N SER A 19 4.36 13.63 -5.20
CA SER A 19 5.15 14.67 -5.86
C SER A 19 4.80 16.06 -5.30
N VAL A 20 5.82 16.81 -4.88
CA VAL A 20 5.69 18.23 -4.45
C VAL A 20 5.23 19.13 -5.60
N HIS A 21 5.33 18.68 -6.84
CA HIS A 21 4.93 19.39 -8.05
C HIS A 21 3.62 18.88 -8.66
N SER A 22 2.91 17.99 -7.95
CA SER A 22 1.56 17.62 -8.37
C SER A 22 0.70 18.89 -8.37
N GLY A 23 -0.07 19.09 -9.43
CA GLY A 23 -0.99 20.25 -9.51
C GLY A 23 -2.11 20.21 -8.46
N PHE A 24 -1.99 19.35 -7.45
CA PHE A 24 -2.93 19.14 -6.36
C PHE A 24 -2.21 19.17 -5.02
N ASN A 25 -2.55 20.16 -4.20
CA ASN A 25 -1.93 20.37 -2.88
C ASN A 25 -2.87 19.91 -1.76
N LEU A 26 -2.55 18.79 -1.11
CA LEU A 26 -3.30 18.31 0.07
C LEU A 26 -3.18 19.24 1.30
N TYR A 27 -2.19 20.13 1.31
CA TYR A 27 -1.89 21.05 2.42
C TYR A 27 -2.41 22.45 2.16
N ASP A 28 -3.28 22.64 1.16
CA ASP A 28 -3.89 23.93 0.87
C ASP A 28 -4.89 24.28 1.98
N THR A 29 -4.55 25.31 2.76
CA THR A 29 -5.39 25.80 3.86
C THR A 29 -6.50 26.73 3.40
N GLU A 30 -6.38 27.30 2.20
CA GLU A 30 -7.40 28.18 1.62
C GLU A 30 -8.55 27.36 0.99
N TRP A 31 -8.23 26.13 0.59
CA TRP A 31 -9.22 25.21 0.02
C TRP A 31 -9.12 23.80 0.62
N PRO A 32 -9.46 23.64 1.91
CA PRO A 32 -9.33 22.37 2.60
C PRO A 32 -10.32 21.32 2.09
N ILE A 33 -9.87 20.09 2.00
CA ILE A 33 -10.70 18.95 1.65
C ILE A 33 -11.32 18.37 2.92
N TYR A 34 -12.64 18.38 2.98
CA TYR A 34 -13.39 17.79 4.09
C TYR A 34 -13.83 16.37 3.73
N ALA A 35 -13.47 15.41 4.57
CA ALA A 35 -13.90 14.02 4.45
C ALA A 35 -14.38 13.49 5.81
N ARG A 36 -15.18 12.42 5.79
CA ARG A 36 -15.51 11.67 7.01
C ARG A 36 -14.30 10.83 7.44
N THR A 37 -13.28 11.49 7.93
CA THR A 37 -12.10 10.79 8.47
C THR A 37 -12.32 10.58 9.97
N PRO A 38 -12.27 9.35 10.47
CA PRO A 38 -12.35 9.12 11.92
C PRO A 38 -11.15 9.76 12.60
N THR A 39 -11.40 10.41 13.74
CA THR A 39 -10.30 10.93 14.56
C THR A 39 -9.44 9.78 15.04
N ARG A 40 -8.17 9.82 14.72
CA ARG A 40 -7.16 8.82 15.10
C ARG A 40 -6.01 9.50 15.82
N PRO A 41 -5.27 8.79 16.68
CA PRO A 41 -4.04 9.33 17.26
C PRO A 41 -3.03 9.63 16.14
N PRO A 42 -1.98 10.40 16.41
CA PRO A 42 -0.86 10.53 15.50
C PRO A 42 -0.31 9.16 15.08
N HIS A 43 0.28 9.08 13.89
CA HIS A 43 0.99 7.86 13.51
C HIS A 43 2.22 7.65 14.40
N PHE A 44 2.57 6.41 14.63
CA PHE A 44 3.75 6.00 15.36
C PHE A 44 4.77 5.38 14.41
N THR A 45 6.03 5.80 14.55
CA THR A 45 7.17 5.23 13.80
C THR A 45 8.12 4.63 14.80
N GLY A 46 8.36 3.33 14.71
CA GLY A 46 9.26 2.59 15.59
C GLY A 46 10.73 2.98 15.42
N PRO A 47 11.61 2.59 16.37
CA PRO A 47 13.00 3.03 16.40
C PRO A 47 13.84 2.55 15.20
N ASP A 48 13.49 1.41 14.62
CA ASP A 48 14.20 0.81 13.48
C ASP A 48 13.45 1.02 12.14
N ALA A 49 12.33 1.75 12.16
CA ALA A 49 11.52 1.98 10.98
C ALA A 49 12.18 3.00 10.04
N VAL A 50 12.00 2.77 8.75
CA VAL A 50 12.42 3.71 7.70
C VAL A 50 11.18 4.16 6.93
N VAL A 51 10.91 5.46 6.95
CA VAL A 51 9.81 6.06 6.19
C VAL A 51 10.39 7.14 5.28
N SER A 52 10.26 6.99 3.98
CA SER A 52 10.73 7.97 3.01
C SER A 52 9.74 8.18 1.87
N HIS A 53 9.62 9.42 1.40
CA HIS A 53 8.79 9.83 0.27
C HIS A 53 7.39 9.18 0.28
N SER A 54 6.69 9.26 1.41
CA SER A 54 5.44 8.56 1.64
C SER A 54 4.42 9.42 2.39
N LEU A 55 3.14 9.19 2.14
CA LEU A 55 2.05 9.77 2.90
C LEU A 55 1.60 8.77 3.97
N VAL A 56 1.68 9.16 5.24
CA VAL A 56 1.26 8.33 6.37
C VAL A 56 0.23 9.09 7.19
N THR A 57 -0.98 8.55 7.26
CA THR A 57 -2.08 9.20 7.97
C THR A 57 -2.20 8.75 9.44
N GLY A 58 -3.11 9.38 10.18
CA GLY A 58 -3.25 9.13 11.62
C GLY A 58 -3.59 7.68 11.98
N GLY A 59 -3.12 7.23 13.14
CA GLY A 59 -3.34 5.89 13.68
C GLY A 59 -2.51 4.79 13.04
N CYS A 60 -1.60 5.10 12.13
CA CYS A 60 -0.66 4.11 11.58
C CYS A 60 0.41 3.74 12.62
N GLU A 61 0.83 2.47 12.59
CA GLU A 61 1.97 1.95 13.34
C GLU A 61 2.98 1.39 12.32
N VAL A 62 4.18 1.95 12.27
CA VAL A 62 5.22 1.54 11.32
C VAL A 62 6.48 1.13 12.07
N ASP A 63 6.80 -0.16 12.04
CA ASP A 63 8.03 -0.76 12.57
C ASP A 63 8.93 -1.34 11.46
N GLY A 64 8.52 -1.21 10.20
CA GLY A 64 9.22 -1.67 9.01
C GLY A 64 9.67 -0.53 8.09
N THR A 65 9.87 -0.85 6.82
CA THR A 65 10.26 0.10 5.77
C THR A 65 9.07 0.50 4.92
N VAL A 66 8.87 1.80 4.71
CA VAL A 66 7.82 2.36 3.85
C VAL A 66 8.45 3.38 2.91
N GLU A 67 8.41 3.13 1.63
CA GLU A 67 9.02 3.99 0.60
C GLU A 67 8.05 4.20 -0.57
N ASN A 68 7.97 5.45 -1.06
CA ASN A 68 7.13 5.82 -2.20
C ASN A 68 5.70 5.26 -2.10
N SER A 69 5.07 5.38 -0.95
CA SER A 69 3.81 4.69 -0.67
C SER A 69 2.80 5.59 0.04
N VAL A 70 1.53 5.21 -0.06
CA VAL A 70 0.42 5.91 0.60
C VAL A 70 -0.24 4.98 1.61
N LEU A 71 -0.16 5.34 2.89
CA LEU A 71 -0.79 4.63 3.99
C LEU A 71 -1.99 5.41 4.52
N PHE A 72 -3.17 4.84 4.34
CA PHE A 72 -4.39 5.35 4.94
C PHE A 72 -4.42 5.06 6.45
N HIS A 73 -5.45 5.56 7.15
CA HIS A 73 -5.48 5.51 8.60
C HIS A 73 -5.46 4.08 9.17
N SER A 74 -4.85 3.93 10.33
CA SER A 74 -4.81 2.67 11.09
C SER A 74 -4.11 1.51 10.38
N VAL A 75 -3.25 1.79 9.42
CA VAL A 75 -2.40 0.79 8.78
C VAL A 75 -1.30 0.36 9.75
N LYS A 76 -0.98 -0.93 9.73
CA LYS A 76 0.10 -1.51 10.52
C LYS A 76 1.14 -2.17 9.63
N VAL A 77 2.41 -1.77 9.79
CA VAL A 77 3.57 -2.36 9.12
C VAL A 77 4.49 -2.89 10.19
N GLU A 78 4.55 -4.22 10.33
CA GLU A 78 5.30 -4.88 11.39
C GLU A 78 6.81 -4.92 11.09
N LYS A 79 7.59 -5.34 12.08
CA LYS A 79 9.05 -5.35 12.03
C LYS A 79 9.59 -6.14 10.83
N GLY A 80 10.57 -5.56 10.13
CA GLY A 80 11.19 -6.20 8.96
C GLY A 80 10.31 -6.26 7.71
N ALA A 81 9.04 -5.86 7.80
CA ALA A 81 8.20 -5.74 6.62
C ALA A 81 8.63 -4.56 5.73
N SER A 82 8.39 -4.66 4.44
CA SER A 82 8.68 -3.59 3.47
C SER A 82 7.47 -3.29 2.60
N VAL A 83 7.19 -2.01 2.42
CA VAL A 83 6.11 -1.50 1.58
C VAL A 83 6.69 -0.48 0.61
N ARG A 84 6.63 -0.76 -0.68
CA ARG A 84 7.18 0.10 -1.73
C ARG A 84 6.21 0.30 -2.87
N TYR A 85 6.11 1.54 -3.36
CA TYR A 85 5.24 1.90 -4.50
C TYR A 85 3.82 1.33 -4.36
N SER A 86 3.27 1.39 -3.15
CA SER A 86 2.03 0.70 -2.81
C SER A 86 1.04 1.61 -2.09
N ILE A 87 -0.22 1.22 -2.17
CA ILE A 87 -1.33 1.88 -1.48
C ILE A 87 -1.89 0.91 -0.47
N LEU A 88 -1.86 1.28 0.81
CA LEU A 88 -2.48 0.51 1.89
C LEU A 88 -3.70 1.25 2.39
N MET A 89 -4.87 0.66 2.21
CA MET A 89 -6.15 1.23 2.62
C MET A 89 -6.41 1.04 4.12
N PRO A 90 -7.44 1.70 4.69
CA PRO A 90 -7.66 1.73 6.13
C PRO A 90 -7.61 0.37 6.81
N GLY A 91 -6.86 0.27 7.90
CA GLY A 91 -6.78 -0.94 8.72
C GLY A 91 -6.03 -2.12 8.10
N ALA A 92 -5.39 -1.93 6.95
CA ALA A 92 -4.54 -2.96 6.36
C ALA A 92 -3.34 -3.29 7.27
N VAL A 93 -2.96 -4.57 7.32
CA VAL A 93 -1.86 -5.06 8.15
C VAL A 93 -0.84 -5.80 7.28
N VAL A 94 0.41 -5.40 7.36
CA VAL A 94 1.56 -6.09 6.75
C VAL A 94 2.40 -6.68 7.88
N ARG A 95 2.41 -8.02 7.96
CA ARG A 95 3.06 -8.72 9.05
C ARG A 95 4.57 -8.83 8.87
N GLU A 96 5.22 -9.29 9.93
CA GLU A 96 6.67 -9.38 10.04
C GLU A 96 7.34 -9.99 8.79
N GLY A 97 8.34 -9.32 8.25
CA GLY A 97 9.13 -9.77 7.13
C GLY A 97 8.41 -9.83 5.78
N ALA A 98 7.14 -9.44 5.69
CA ALA A 98 6.42 -9.43 4.42
C ALA A 98 6.88 -8.28 3.51
N ALA A 99 6.79 -8.49 2.18
CA ALA A 99 7.10 -7.50 1.17
C ALA A 99 5.86 -7.19 0.33
N VAL A 100 5.52 -5.91 0.21
CA VAL A 100 4.42 -5.41 -0.61
C VAL A 100 4.99 -4.39 -1.58
N GLU A 101 4.96 -4.70 -2.86
CA GLU A 101 5.56 -3.85 -3.90
C GLU A 101 4.61 -3.71 -5.08
N TYR A 102 4.40 -2.47 -5.56
CA TYR A 102 3.49 -2.19 -6.67
C TYR A 102 2.11 -2.84 -6.48
N ALA A 103 1.49 -2.56 -5.35
CA ALA A 103 0.25 -3.20 -4.96
C ALA A 103 -0.75 -2.22 -4.33
N ILE A 104 -2.02 -2.60 -4.39
CA ILE A 104 -3.11 -1.98 -3.64
C ILE A 104 -3.64 -3.03 -2.66
N VAL A 105 -3.48 -2.76 -1.37
CA VAL A 105 -4.01 -3.59 -0.29
C VAL A 105 -5.24 -2.90 0.26
N ALA A 106 -6.41 -3.49 0.04
CA ALA A 106 -7.69 -2.88 0.41
C ALA A 106 -7.96 -2.94 1.92
N GLU A 107 -9.08 -2.37 2.34
CA GLU A 107 -9.43 -2.17 3.74
C GLU A 107 -9.40 -3.47 4.55
N ASN A 108 -8.82 -3.42 5.75
CA ASN A 108 -8.76 -4.55 6.69
C ASN A 108 -8.13 -5.85 6.14
N ALA A 109 -7.46 -5.77 4.99
CA ALA A 109 -6.73 -6.92 4.47
C ALA A 109 -5.45 -7.18 5.30
N VAL A 110 -5.05 -8.44 5.38
CA VAL A 110 -3.90 -8.88 6.17
C VAL A 110 -2.92 -9.63 5.27
N ILE A 111 -1.71 -9.11 5.16
CA ILE A 111 -0.60 -9.78 4.49
C ILE A 111 0.18 -10.57 5.55
N GLY A 112 0.23 -11.89 5.40
CA GLY A 112 0.88 -12.82 6.32
C GLY A 112 2.38 -12.62 6.43
N ALA A 113 2.98 -13.19 7.47
CA ALA A 113 4.40 -13.07 7.71
C ALA A 113 5.23 -13.64 6.54
N GLU A 114 6.30 -12.95 6.16
CA GLU A 114 7.19 -13.31 5.05
C GLU A 114 6.49 -13.48 3.69
N ALA A 115 5.22 -13.08 3.53
CA ALA A 115 4.52 -13.12 2.27
C ALA A 115 5.04 -12.04 1.30
N LYS A 116 4.92 -12.29 0.01
CA LYS A 116 5.29 -11.35 -1.05
C LYS A 116 4.07 -11.01 -1.90
N VAL A 117 3.78 -9.73 -2.06
CA VAL A 117 2.64 -9.25 -2.85
C VAL A 117 3.14 -8.25 -3.89
N GLY A 118 2.92 -8.58 -5.15
CA GLY A 118 3.41 -7.80 -6.28
C GLY A 118 4.92 -7.88 -6.46
N ALA A 119 5.44 -7.19 -7.44
CA ALA A 119 6.87 -7.03 -7.71
C ALA A 119 7.09 -5.84 -8.66
N PRO A 120 8.29 -5.24 -8.68
CA PRO A 120 8.64 -4.20 -9.65
C PRO A 120 8.61 -4.76 -11.08
N PRO A 121 8.42 -3.90 -12.10
CA PRO A 121 8.56 -4.32 -13.49
C PRO A 121 10.01 -4.75 -13.77
N GLU A 122 10.18 -5.84 -14.52
CA GLU A 122 11.49 -6.32 -14.94
C GLU A 122 11.85 -5.76 -16.33
N GLY A 123 13.08 -5.22 -16.48
CA GLY A 123 13.61 -4.72 -17.76
C GLY A 123 13.19 -3.30 -18.12
N GLU A 124 13.45 -2.91 -19.37
CA GLU A 124 13.03 -1.62 -19.94
C GLU A 124 11.57 -1.71 -20.42
N GLY A 125 10.69 -1.06 -19.67
CA GLY A 125 9.24 -1.10 -19.88
C GLY A 125 8.56 -2.22 -19.09
N ALA A 126 7.27 -2.04 -18.81
CA ALA A 126 6.48 -3.06 -18.13
C ALA A 126 6.07 -4.14 -19.13
N PRO A 127 6.36 -5.44 -18.87
CA PRO A 127 5.85 -6.53 -19.69
C PRO A 127 4.31 -6.54 -19.74
N ASP A 128 3.72 -7.10 -20.77
CA ASP A 128 2.25 -7.17 -20.94
C ASP A 128 1.54 -7.92 -19.79
N ASP A 129 2.26 -8.81 -19.11
CA ASP A 129 1.77 -9.58 -17.97
C ASP A 129 2.07 -8.94 -16.59
N TRP A 130 2.78 -7.79 -16.57
CA TRP A 130 3.01 -7.02 -15.36
C TRP A 130 1.85 -6.04 -15.09
N GLY A 131 1.63 -5.72 -13.84
CA GLY A 131 0.64 -4.73 -13.40
C GLY A 131 0.53 -4.69 -11.88
N ILE A 132 -0.28 -3.78 -11.39
CA ILE A 132 -0.50 -3.59 -9.95
C ILE A 132 -1.23 -4.80 -9.37
N ALA A 133 -0.67 -5.41 -8.34
CA ALA A 133 -1.33 -6.47 -7.59
C ALA A 133 -2.41 -5.88 -6.68
N VAL A 134 -3.53 -6.58 -6.52
CA VAL A 134 -4.64 -6.12 -5.67
C VAL A 134 -5.02 -7.21 -4.68
N VAL A 135 -5.08 -6.84 -3.40
CA VAL A 135 -5.67 -7.66 -2.34
C VAL A 135 -6.95 -7.00 -1.89
N ALA A 136 -8.09 -7.67 -2.09
CA ALA A 136 -9.41 -7.11 -1.80
C ALA A 136 -9.67 -6.97 -0.28
N GLU A 137 -10.74 -6.24 0.06
CA GLU A 137 -11.15 -5.95 1.43
C GLU A 137 -11.29 -7.21 2.29
N GLY A 138 -10.74 -7.16 3.50
CA GLY A 138 -10.83 -8.23 4.50
C GLY A 138 -10.10 -9.53 4.16
N ILE A 139 -9.41 -9.58 3.01
CA ILE A 139 -8.70 -10.79 2.56
C ILE A 139 -7.45 -11.03 3.41
N LYS A 140 -7.21 -12.31 3.71
CA LYS A 140 -6.00 -12.76 4.39
C LYS A 140 -5.12 -13.53 3.43
N VAL A 141 -3.96 -12.96 3.16
CA VAL A 141 -2.85 -13.62 2.46
C VAL A 141 -2.08 -14.43 3.49
N GLY A 142 -1.91 -15.73 3.28
CA GLY A 142 -1.23 -16.61 4.22
C GLY A 142 0.26 -16.32 4.35
N ASP A 143 0.86 -16.81 5.41
CA ASP A 143 2.29 -16.66 5.64
C ASP A 143 3.10 -17.30 4.49
N LYS A 144 4.15 -16.61 4.06
CA LYS A 144 5.03 -17.02 2.94
C LYS A 144 4.32 -17.20 1.60
N ALA A 145 3.09 -16.72 1.47
CA ALA A 145 2.39 -16.74 0.19
C ALA A 145 3.08 -15.78 -0.81
N VAL A 146 3.00 -16.12 -2.09
CA VAL A 146 3.50 -15.27 -3.17
C VAL A 146 2.35 -14.91 -4.09
N VAL A 147 2.02 -13.63 -4.12
CA VAL A 147 1.01 -13.03 -4.99
C VAL A 147 1.74 -12.33 -6.12
N PRO A 148 1.66 -12.81 -7.35
CA PRO A 148 2.40 -12.21 -8.46
C PRO A 148 1.86 -10.83 -8.85
N PRO A 149 2.61 -10.03 -9.63
CA PRO A 149 2.12 -8.81 -10.26
C PRO A 149 0.81 -9.06 -11.02
N LYS A 150 -0.03 -8.02 -11.11
CA LYS A 150 -1.32 -8.03 -11.82
C LYS A 150 -2.39 -8.97 -11.23
N ALA A 151 -2.06 -9.78 -10.22
CA ALA A 151 -3.05 -10.65 -9.58
C ALA A 151 -4.08 -9.85 -8.77
N ILE A 152 -5.33 -10.30 -8.81
CA ILE A 152 -6.43 -9.73 -8.02
C ILE A 152 -6.96 -10.81 -7.09
N LEU A 153 -6.64 -10.69 -5.80
CA LEU A 153 -7.12 -11.62 -4.78
C LEU A 153 -8.45 -11.17 -4.20
N THR A 154 -9.49 -11.97 -4.38
CA THR A 154 -10.84 -11.76 -3.86
C THR A 154 -11.26 -12.81 -2.82
N ARG A 155 -10.36 -13.70 -2.44
CA ARG A 155 -10.57 -14.74 -1.41
C ARG A 155 -9.27 -15.01 -0.67
N ASN A 156 -9.41 -15.54 0.55
CA ASN A 156 -8.25 -15.86 1.38
C ASN A 156 -7.35 -16.90 0.71
N GLU A 157 -6.06 -16.65 0.75
CA GLU A 157 -5.04 -17.56 0.26
C GLU A 157 -4.25 -18.15 1.43
N LYS A 158 -4.08 -19.47 1.40
CA LYS A 158 -3.16 -20.17 2.31
C LYS A 158 -1.74 -20.00 1.80
N GLY A 159 -0.73 -20.13 2.68
CA GLY A 159 0.66 -19.97 2.30
C GLY A 159 1.04 -20.80 1.06
N GLY A 160 1.92 -20.26 0.21
CA GLY A 160 2.38 -20.84 -1.05
C GLY A 160 2.17 -19.90 -2.25
N ALA A 161 2.56 -20.34 -3.45
CA ALA A 161 2.36 -19.54 -4.66
C ALA A 161 0.87 -19.53 -5.06
N VAL A 162 0.36 -18.34 -5.31
CA VAL A 162 -0.98 -18.14 -5.89
C VAL A 162 -0.90 -18.46 -7.38
N LYS A 163 -1.80 -19.30 -7.86
CA LYS A 163 -1.90 -19.66 -9.27
C LYS A 163 -2.83 -18.72 -10.02
#